data_9ed5815e353ff944d47fc9ef242b7032
#
_entry.id   9ed5815e353ff944d47fc9ef242b7032
#
_cell.length_a   1.000
_cell.length_b   1.000
_cell.length_c   1.000
_cell.angle_alpha   90.00
_cell.angle_beta   90.00
_cell.angle_gamma   90.00
#
_symmetry.space_group_name_H-M   'P 1'
#
loop_
_entity.id
_entity.type
_entity.pdbx_description
1 polymer ?
#
loop_
_entity_poly.entity_id
_entity_poly.type
_entity_poly.pdbx_seq_one_letter_code
_entity_poly.pdbx_strand_id
1 'polypeptide(L)'
;MGPPKILLRGRNTMKVYGAILSPFVCRALLALRYKGIEHETLMPEGGLKTPEYLKINPLGKIPAIKDGALTLPESSVIVEYIEAKYPKKPIIPGSAKAAAQARLIATVSDLYVQGVVTGLFGQRDPAKRDKALVKEKLAELEKGLTVLNDLLADGGPWAMGKKFTIADCYGVPALFFVHLVVPSFGVKDPLAKHKKVKKYWSALKRDPMTKVVLKEMDVMAKQFFGGGK
;
A
#
# COMPACT_ATOMS: atom_id res chain seq x y z
N MET A 1 -14.78 6.95 26.62
CA MET A 1 -13.61 7.76 26.99
C MET A 1 -12.41 7.16 26.26
N GLY A 2 -11.81 7.88 25.30
CA GLY A 2 -10.58 7.46 24.62
C GLY A 2 -9.38 7.73 25.53
N PRO A 3 -8.23 7.02 25.32
CA PRO A 3 -7.04 7.23 26.12
C PRO A 3 -6.52 8.66 25.96
N PRO A 4 -5.93 9.25 27.01
CA PRO A 4 -5.46 10.63 26.97
C PRO A 4 -4.35 10.79 25.92
N LYS A 5 -4.52 11.76 25.02
CA LYS A 5 -3.46 12.25 24.15
C LYS A 5 -2.44 12.97 25.01
N ILE A 6 -1.34 12.31 25.35
CA ILE A 6 -0.19 12.99 25.93
C ILE A 6 0.46 13.78 24.80
N LEU A 7 0.14 15.06 24.73
CA LEU A 7 0.82 16.03 23.89
C LEU A 7 2.23 16.27 24.46
N LEU A 8 3.22 15.49 24.01
CA LEU A 8 4.61 15.82 24.18
C LEU A 8 4.95 16.95 23.17
N ARG A 9 4.67 18.20 23.59
CA ARG A 9 5.19 19.40 22.91
C ARG A 9 6.70 19.32 22.88
N GLY A 10 7.28 19.22 21.65
CA GLY A 10 8.72 19.39 21.44
C GLY A 10 9.45 18.41 20.52
N ARG A 11 8.82 17.36 20.00
CA ARG A 11 9.43 16.52 18.98
C ARG A 11 8.85 16.89 17.60
N ASN A 12 9.75 17.11 16.63
CA ASN A 12 9.40 17.25 15.21
C ASN A 12 8.76 15.93 14.77
N THR A 13 7.43 15.83 14.88
CA THR A 13 6.67 14.64 14.43
C THR A 13 6.73 14.58 12.92
N MET A 14 7.09 13.42 12.37
CA MET A 14 7.12 13.21 10.92
C MET A 14 5.71 13.44 10.35
N LYS A 15 5.61 14.22 9.28
CA LYS A 15 4.38 14.45 8.54
C LYS A 15 4.35 13.59 7.29
N VAL A 16 3.24 12.90 7.07
CA VAL A 16 2.98 12.12 5.86
C VAL A 16 1.86 12.79 5.09
N TYR A 17 2.18 13.32 3.92
CA TYR A 17 1.19 13.96 3.05
C TYR A 17 0.51 12.90 2.20
N GLY A 18 -0.81 12.80 2.33
CA GLY A 18 -1.66 11.91 1.56
C GLY A 18 -2.75 11.23 2.38
N ALA A 19 -3.55 10.42 1.72
CA ALA A 19 -4.65 9.67 2.31
C ALA A 19 -4.37 8.17 2.25
N ILE A 20 -4.81 7.42 3.27
CA ILE A 20 -4.53 5.97 3.41
C ILE A 20 -5.08 5.14 2.24
N LEU A 21 -6.09 5.63 1.54
CA LEU A 21 -6.64 4.95 0.36
C LEU A 21 -5.62 4.92 -0.79
N SER A 22 -4.69 5.89 -0.89
CA SER A 22 -3.61 5.76 -1.86
C SER A 22 -2.73 4.54 -1.54
N PRO A 23 -2.54 3.59 -2.47
CA PRO A 23 -1.70 2.43 -2.22
C PRO A 23 -0.26 2.84 -1.88
N PHE A 24 0.22 3.93 -2.46
CA PHE A 24 1.55 4.47 -2.24
C PHE A 24 1.69 5.11 -0.84
N VAL A 25 0.66 5.83 -0.36
CA VAL A 25 0.62 6.35 1.02
C VAL A 25 0.54 5.21 2.02
N CYS A 26 -0.30 4.22 1.76
CA CYS A 26 -0.49 3.04 2.60
C CYS A 26 0.84 2.31 2.87
N ARG A 27 1.76 2.20 1.89
CA ARG A 27 3.09 1.61 2.07
C ARG A 27 3.89 2.29 3.18
N ALA A 28 3.97 3.61 3.14
CA ALA A 28 4.70 4.39 4.15
C ALA A 28 4.03 4.28 5.53
N LEU A 29 2.71 4.36 5.58
CA LEU A 29 1.94 4.23 6.83
C LEU A 29 2.10 2.83 7.46
N LEU A 30 2.13 1.77 6.66
CA LEU A 30 2.38 0.41 7.15
C LEU A 30 3.78 0.29 7.78
N ALA A 31 4.81 0.83 7.13
CA ALA A 31 6.17 0.83 7.66
C ALA A 31 6.25 1.59 9.00
N LEU A 32 5.67 2.78 9.09
CA LEU A 32 5.64 3.59 10.30
C LEU A 32 4.86 2.89 11.42
N ARG A 33 3.68 2.36 11.13
CA ARG A 33 2.82 1.66 12.10
C ARG A 33 3.48 0.39 12.64
N TYR A 34 4.09 -0.42 11.76
CA TYR A 34 4.79 -1.62 12.19
C TYR A 34 5.96 -1.30 13.13
N LYS A 35 6.72 -0.25 12.82
CA LYS A 35 7.84 0.21 13.66
C LYS A 35 7.38 0.93 14.92
N GLY A 36 6.11 1.34 15.02
CA GLY A 36 5.56 2.10 16.14
C GLY A 36 6.03 3.55 16.16
N ILE A 37 6.26 4.15 14.99
CA ILE A 37 6.73 5.53 14.84
C ILE A 37 5.53 6.48 14.80
N GLU A 38 5.52 7.44 15.73
CA GLU A 38 4.52 8.51 15.74
C GLU A 38 4.65 9.39 14.50
N HIS A 39 3.53 9.67 13.86
CA HIS A 39 3.44 10.50 12.66
C HIS A 39 2.09 11.19 12.56
N GLU A 40 2.06 12.30 11.85
CA GLU A 40 0.85 13.01 11.46
C GLU A 40 0.55 12.70 10.00
N THR A 41 -0.69 12.33 9.66
CA THR A 41 -1.12 12.14 8.27
C THR A 41 -2.10 13.24 7.91
N LEU A 42 -1.84 13.97 6.81
CA LEU A 42 -2.63 15.11 6.38
C LEU A 42 -2.66 15.21 4.86
N MET A 43 -3.76 15.75 4.33
CA MET A 43 -3.81 16.16 2.92
C MET A 43 -3.21 17.56 2.77
N PRO A 44 -2.51 17.85 1.66
CA PRO A 44 -2.06 19.21 1.38
C PRO A 44 -3.22 20.18 1.29
N GLU A 45 -3.11 21.29 2.01
CA GLU A 45 -4.08 22.38 1.93
C GLU A 45 -4.14 22.95 0.51
N GLY A 46 -5.33 23.16 -0.02
CA GLY A 46 -5.54 23.62 -1.39
C GLY A 46 -5.25 22.57 -2.48
N GLY A 47 -4.73 21.38 -2.11
CA GLY A 47 -4.49 20.27 -3.03
C GLY A 47 -3.04 20.08 -3.48
N LEU A 48 -2.84 19.14 -4.40
CA LEU A 48 -1.50 18.62 -4.78
C LEU A 48 -0.72 19.53 -5.75
N LYS A 49 -1.34 20.57 -6.27
CA LYS A 49 -0.72 21.47 -7.28
C LYS A 49 -0.50 22.89 -6.77
N THR A 50 -0.70 23.11 -5.47
CA THR A 50 -0.40 24.41 -4.86
C THR A 50 1.10 24.67 -4.82
N PRO A 51 1.54 25.94 -4.93
CA PRO A 51 2.95 26.31 -4.83
C PRO A 51 3.59 25.81 -3.52
N GLU A 52 2.84 25.82 -2.41
CA GLU A 52 3.25 25.34 -1.10
C GLU A 52 3.55 23.85 -1.11
N TYR A 53 2.66 23.06 -1.68
CA TYR A 53 2.89 21.62 -1.75
C TYR A 53 3.97 21.23 -2.77
N LEU A 54 4.07 21.96 -3.88
CA LEU A 54 5.12 21.72 -4.88
C LEU A 54 6.53 21.99 -4.33
N LYS A 55 6.69 22.81 -3.29
CA LYS A 55 7.95 22.94 -2.53
C LYS A 55 8.29 21.70 -1.71
N ILE A 56 7.26 20.91 -1.31
CA ILE A 56 7.44 19.67 -0.55
C ILE A 56 7.64 18.48 -1.52
N ASN A 57 6.84 18.43 -2.56
CA ASN A 57 6.92 17.42 -3.62
C ASN A 57 6.75 18.07 -5.01
N PRO A 58 7.84 18.34 -5.74
CA PRO A 58 7.78 18.95 -7.07
C PRO A 58 6.96 18.15 -8.10
N LEU A 59 6.78 16.83 -7.87
CA LEU A 59 5.96 15.98 -8.73
C LEU A 59 4.46 16.24 -8.54
N GLY A 60 4.06 16.92 -7.45
CA GLY A 60 2.67 17.17 -7.12
C GLY A 60 1.87 15.87 -6.98
N LYS A 61 2.43 14.88 -6.31
CA LYS A 61 1.84 13.55 -6.03
C LYS A 61 1.92 13.23 -4.55
N ILE A 62 1.21 12.20 -4.12
CA ILE A 62 1.28 11.61 -2.78
C ILE A 62 1.78 10.16 -2.87
N PRO A 63 2.52 9.68 -1.82
CA PRO A 63 2.95 10.41 -0.63
C PRO A 63 4.13 11.35 -0.85
N ALA A 64 4.26 12.27 0.10
CA ALA A 64 5.55 12.85 0.48
C ALA A 64 5.64 12.82 2.00
N ILE A 65 6.85 12.85 2.56
CA ILE A 65 7.06 13.09 3.99
C ILE A 65 7.78 14.39 4.21
N LYS A 66 7.56 14.99 5.41
CA LYS A 66 8.39 16.04 5.97
C LYS A 66 8.87 15.61 7.36
N ASP A 67 10.17 15.56 7.53
CA ASP A 67 10.83 15.13 8.75
C ASP A 67 11.92 16.15 9.12
N GLY A 68 11.55 17.10 9.97
CA GLY A 68 12.35 18.29 10.22
C GLY A 68 12.49 19.14 8.96
N ALA A 69 13.71 19.35 8.50
CA ALA A 69 14.02 20.08 7.27
C ALA A 69 13.96 19.20 6.00
N LEU A 70 13.99 17.86 6.17
CA LEU A 70 13.93 16.94 5.03
C LEU A 70 12.51 16.86 4.48
N THR A 71 12.38 17.02 3.16
CA THR A 71 11.18 16.62 2.40
C THR A 71 11.56 15.51 1.44
N LEU A 72 10.75 14.44 1.39
CA LEU A 72 11.07 13.27 0.59
C LEU A 72 9.80 12.74 -0.09
N PRO A 73 9.72 12.79 -1.43
CA PRO A 73 8.68 12.10 -2.21
C PRO A 73 9.08 10.65 -2.48
N GLU A 74 8.23 9.93 -3.24
CA GLU A 74 8.37 8.55 -3.67
C GLU A 74 8.24 7.52 -2.54
N SER A 75 7.16 6.74 -2.59
CA SER A 75 6.82 5.80 -1.51
C SER A 75 7.88 4.74 -1.25
N SER A 76 8.58 4.28 -2.27
CA SER A 76 9.68 3.32 -2.13
C SER A 76 10.86 3.91 -1.38
N VAL A 77 11.24 5.13 -1.73
CA VAL A 77 12.33 5.87 -1.08
C VAL A 77 11.95 6.21 0.37
N ILE A 78 10.70 6.60 0.61
CA ILE A 78 10.18 6.87 1.96
C ILE A 78 10.28 5.61 2.84
N VAL A 79 9.89 4.44 2.35
CA VAL A 79 9.95 3.19 3.12
C VAL A 79 11.41 2.82 3.45
N GLU A 80 12.32 2.94 2.50
CA GLU A 80 13.77 2.72 2.72
C GLU A 80 14.35 3.74 3.72
N TYR A 81 13.96 5.02 3.64
CA TYR A 81 14.35 6.04 4.60
C TYR A 81 13.86 5.70 6.03
N ILE A 82 12.60 5.30 6.18
CA ILE A 82 12.03 4.87 7.46
C ILE A 82 12.81 3.68 8.02
N GLU A 83 13.16 2.71 7.17
CA GLU A 83 13.97 1.55 7.58
C GLU A 83 15.35 1.97 8.10
N ALA A 84 16.05 2.80 7.35
CA ALA A 84 17.40 3.26 7.70
C ALA A 84 17.39 4.14 8.97
N LYS A 85 16.45 5.07 9.08
CA LYS A 85 16.35 5.98 10.22
C LYS A 85 15.94 5.29 11.51
N TYR A 86 15.08 4.27 11.43
CA TYR A 86 14.53 3.56 12.59
C TYR A 86 14.88 2.06 12.51
N PRO A 87 16.11 1.65 12.85
CA PRO A 87 16.56 0.28 12.66
C PRO A 87 15.90 -0.76 13.57
N LYS A 88 15.20 -0.32 14.63
CA LYS A 88 14.42 -1.22 15.48
C LYS A 88 13.21 -1.76 14.71
N LYS A 89 12.88 -3.06 14.92
CA LYS A 89 11.85 -3.80 14.18
C LYS A 89 12.08 -3.72 12.65
N PRO A 90 13.18 -4.31 12.14
CA PRO A 90 13.53 -4.21 10.73
C PRO A 90 12.44 -4.81 9.84
N ILE A 91 12.12 -4.11 8.75
CA ILE A 91 11.26 -4.60 7.67
C ILE A 91 12.05 -5.11 6.48
N ILE A 92 13.36 -4.88 6.46
CA ILE A 92 14.27 -5.48 5.49
C ILE A 92 15.09 -6.56 6.19
N PRO A 93 15.05 -7.83 5.74
CA PRO A 93 15.84 -8.89 6.32
C PRO A 93 17.34 -8.64 6.23
N GLY A 94 18.11 -9.08 7.26
CA GLY A 94 19.54 -8.75 7.35
C GLY A 94 20.46 -9.47 6.35
N SER A 95 20.05 -10.62 5.78
CA SER A 95 20.88 -11.27 4.76
C SER A 95 20.58 -10.72 3.35
N ALA A 96 21.59 -10.58 2.51
CA ALA A 96 21.45 -10.09 1.15
C ALA A 96 20.41 -10.87 0.35
N LYS A 97 20.42 -12.20 0.46
CA LYS A 97 19.45 -13.08 -0.23
C LYS A 97 18.01 -12.79 0.22
N ALA A 98 17.76 -12.75 1.53
CA ALA A 98 16.42 -12.53 2.04
C ALA A 98 15.94 -11.07 1.78
N ALA A 99 16.84 -10.08 1.87
CA ALA A 99 16.55 -8.71 1.52
C ALA A 99 16.16 -8.56 0.02
N ALA A 100 16.89 -9.23 -0.87
CA ALA A 100 16.57 -9.25 -2.28
C ALA A 100 15.22 -9.92 -2.55
N GLN A 101 14.91 -11.04 -1.90
CA GLN A 101 13.61 -11.71 -2.03
C GLN A 101 12.45 -10.84 -1.54
N ALA A 102 12.61 -10.16 -0.39
CA ALA A 102 11.58 -9.26 0.13
C ALA A 102 11.30 -8.08 -0.84
N ARG A 103 12.36 -7.49 -1.41
CA ARG A 103 12.22 -6.43 -2.42
C ARG A 103 11.64 -6.95 -3.74
N LEU A 104 12.00 -8.18 -4.15
CA LEU A 104 11.40 -8.80 -5.33
C LEU A 104 9.88 -8.95 -5.19
N ILE A 105 9.41 -9.46 -4.04
CA ILE A 105 7.97 -9.57 -3.77
C ILE A 105 7.32 -8.19 -3.75
N ALA A 106 7.95 -7.19 -3.13
CA ALA A 106 7.48 -5.81 -3.13
C ALA A 106 7.36 -5.26 -4.56
N THR A 107 8.39 -5.44 -5.39
CA THR A 107 8.41 -4.99 -6.79
C THR A 107 7.34 -5.68 -7.64
N VAL A 108 7.16 -7.01 -7.47
CA VAL A 108 6.10 -7.75 -8.16
C VAL A 108 4.72 -7.25 -7.74
N SER A 109 4.51 -7.04 -6.44
CA SER A 109 3.25 -6.47 -5.93
C SER A 109 2.98 -5.06 -6.46
N ASP A 110 4.04 -4.26 -6.67
CA ASP A 110 3.92 -2.89 -7.21
C ASP A 110 3.63 -2.88 -8.71
N LEU A 111 4.52 -3.44 -9.49
CA LEU A 111 4.50 -3.28 -10.94
C LEU A 111 3.47 -4.18 -11.62
N TYR A 112 3.40 -5.45 -11.18
CA TYR A 112 2.62 -6.49 -11.88
C TYR A 112 1.26 -6.78 -11.24
N VAL A 113 0.99 -6.25 -10.03
CA VAL A 113 -0.32 -6.34 -9.40
C VAL A 113 -0.94 -4.95 -9.27
N GLN A 114 -0.36 -4.05 -8.45
CA GLN A 114 -0.92 -2.72 -8.20
C GLN A 114 -0.96 -1.85 -9.46
N GLY A 115 0.12 -1.82 -10.25
CA GLY A 115 0.22 -1.03 -11.49
C GLY A 115 -0.84 -1.46 -12.51
N VAL A 116 -1.04 -2.77 -12.67
CA VAL A 116 -2.05 -3.32 -13.56
C VAL A 116 -3.47 -2.98 -13.10
N VAL A 117 -3.75 -3.15 -11.79
CA VAL A 117 -5.05 -2.79 -11.21
C VAL A 117 -5.32 -1.29 -11.32
N THR A 118 -4.30 -0.45 -11.17
CA THR A 118 -4.42 1.00 -11.37
C THR A 118 -4.89 1.34 -12.79
N GLY A 119 -4.40 0.64 -13.81
CA GLY A 119 -4.85 0.78 -15.19
C GLY A 119 -6.31 0.39 -15.42
N LEU A 120 -6.89 -0.43 -14.54
CA LEU A 120 -8.30 -0.83 -14.60
C LEU A 120 -9.26 0.19 -13.98
N PHE A 121 -8.79 1.16 -13.19
CA PHE A 121 -9.67 2.10 -12.48
C PHE A 121 -10.60 2.89 -13.41
N GLY A 122 -10.07 3.43 -14.50
CA GLY A 122 -10.83 4.17 -15.50
C GLY A 122 -11.85 3.33 -16.27
N GLN A 123 -11.73 2.00 -16.20
CA GLN A 123 -12.58 1.05 -16.90
C GLN A 123 -13.78 0.56 -16.06
N ARG A 124 -13.93 1.05 -14.82
CA ARG A 124 -15.01 0.63 -13.91
C ARG A 124 -16.39 1.08 -14.38
N ASP A 125 -16.46 2.22 -15.06
CA ASP A 125 -17.70 2.70 -15.67
C ASP A 125 -18.05 1.84 -16.90
N PRO A 126 -19.14 1.06 -16.89
CA PRO A 126 -19.50 0.20 -18.00
C PRO A 126 -19.72 0.96 -19.33
N ALA A 127 -20.16 2.22 -19.26
CA ALA A 127 -20.45 3.03 -20.44
C ALA A 127 -19.17 3.50 -21.16
N LYS A 128 -18.03 3.56 -20.44
CA LYS A 128 -16.74 4.03 -20.98
C LYS A 128 -15.71 2.91 -21.10
N ARG A 129 -16.13 1.67 -20.86
CA ARG A 129 -15.26 0.50 -20.79
C ARG A 129 -14.74 0.04 -22.14
N ASP A 130 -13.44 0.03 -22.30
CA ASP A 130 -12.76 -0.68 -23.37
C ASP A 130 -12.61 -2.16 -22.99
N LYS A 131 -13.40 -3.02 -23.64
CA LYS A 131 -13.42 -4.46 -23.36
C LYS A 131 -12.11 -5.16 -23.73
N ALA A 132 -11.42 -4.70 -24.77
CA ALA A 132 -10.15 -5.26 -25.20
C ALA A 132 -9.04 -4.95 -24.19
N LEU A 133 -8.94 -3.69 -23.77
CA LEU A 133 -8.01 -3.27 -22.72
C LEU A 133 -8.28 -3.99 -21.39
N VAL A 134 -9.54 -4.12 -20.98
CA VAL A 134 -9.89 -4.86 -19.75
C VAL A 134 -9.45 -6.32 -19.83
N LYS A 135 -9.70 -7.00 -20.97
CA LYS A 135 -9.27 -8.39 -21.17
C LYS A 135 -7.74 -8.52 -21.08
N GLU A 136 -7.01 -7.60 -21.71
CA GLU A 136 -5.54 -7.56 -21.67
C GLU A 136 -5.05 -7.37 -20.22
N LYS A 137 -5.56 -6.36 -19.52
CA LYS A 137 -5.15 -6.07 -18.13
C LYS A 137 -5.51 -7.18 -17.16
N LEU A 138 -6.65 -7.85 -17.32
CA LEU A 138 -6.97 -9.02 -16.50
C LEU A 138 -6.01 -10.20 -16.76
N ALA A 139 -5.56 -10.39 -18.00
CA ALA A 139 -4.56 -11.41 -18.31
C ALA A 139 -3.16 -11.05 -17.75
N GLU A 140 -2.78 -9.78 -17.78
CA GLU A 140 -1.56 -9.29 -17.12
C GLU A 140 -1.61 -9.49 -15.61
N LEU A 141 -2.76 -9.18 -14.98
CA LEU A 141 -2.97 -9.37 -13.55
C LEU A 141 -2.86 -10.84 -13.14
N GLU A 142 -3.45 -11.74 -13.93
CA GLU A 142 -3.35 -13.20 -13.70
C GLU A 142 -1.89 -13.65 -13.67
N LYS A 143 -1.06 -13.16 -14.62
CA LYS A 143 0.39 -13.44 -14.64
C LYS A 143 1.08 -12.88 -13.39
N GLY A 144 0.78 -11.62 -13.02
CA GLY A 144 1.35 -11.00 -11.83
C GLY A 144 1.01 -11.75 -10.54
N LEU A 145 -0.26 -12.17 -10.40
CA LEU A 145 -0.72 -12.97 -9.25
C LEU A 145 -0.09 -14.38 -9.24
N THR A 146 0.15 -14.99 -10.40
CA THR A 146 0.87 -16.28 -10.49
C THR A 146 2.29 -16.13 -9.96
N VAL A 147 3.04 -15.14 -10.44
CA VAL A 147 4.40 -14.87 -9.97
C VAL A 147 4.41 -14.55 -8.46
N LEU A 148 3.49 -13.71 -8.00
CA LEU A 148 3.37 -13.42 -6.57
C LEU A 148 3.08 -14.69 -5.76
N ASN A 149 2.18 -15.57 -6.26
CA ASN A 149 1.87 -16.84 -5.62
C ASN A 149 3.10 -17.73 -5.44
N ASP A 150 3.97 -17.78 -6.44
CA ASP A 150 5.18 -18.61 -6.41
C ASP A 150 6.25 -18.05 -5.46
N LEU A 151 6.34 -16.73 -5.34
CA LEU A 151 7.31 -16.04 -4.49
C LEU A 151 6.94 -16.05 -3.00
N LEU A 152 5.64 -16.12 -2.66
CA LEU A 152 5.19 -16.12 -1.27
C LEU A 152 5.67 -17.37 -0.52
N ALA A 153 6.03 -17.20 0.75
CA ALA A 153 6.38 -18.29 1.63
C ALA A 153 5.21 -19.28 1.82
N ASP A 154 5.53 -20.57 2.00
CA ASP A 154 4.52 -21.62 2.19
C ASP A 154 3.80 -21.53 3.54
N GLY A 155 4.40 -20.89 4.54
CA GLY A 155 3.87 -20.78 5.89
C GLY A 155 4.04 -19.42 6.52
N GLY A 156 3.21 -19.17 7.54
CA GLY A 156 3.21 -17.90 8.27
C GLY A 156 2.17 -16.91 7.76
N PRO A 157 1.97 -15.79 8.50
CA PRO A 157 0.96 -14.78 8.15
C PRO A 157 1.46 -13.75 7.14
N TRP A 158 2.77 -13.65 6.89
CA TRP A 158 3.41 -12.62 6.10
C TRP A 158 3.98 -13.13 4.78
N ALA A 159 4.25 -12.24 3.86
CA ALA A 159 4.78 -12.58 2.53
C ALA A 159 6.06 -13.43 2.59
N MET A 160 6.96 -13.12 3.54
CA MET A 160 8.20 -13.84 3.79
C MET A 160 8.10 -14.89 4.94
N GLY A 161 6.89 -15.23 5.36
CA GLY A 161 6.64 -16.24 6.39
C GLY A 161 6.30 -15.64 7.76
N LYS A 162 7.22 -15.73 8.74
CA LYS A 162 6.92 -15.40 10.14
C LYS A 162 7.04 -13.92 10.52
N LYS A 163 7.70 -13.10 9.71
CA LYS A 163 8.00 -11.70 10.03
C LYS A 163 7.44 -10.77 8.96
N PHE A 164 6.85 -9.67 9.40
CA PHE A 164 6.48 -8.56 8.52
C PHE A 164 7.73 -7.98 7.87
N THR A 165 7.66 -7.68 6.58
CA THR A 165 8.75 -7.13 5.79
C THR A 165 8.27 -6.04 4.84
N ILE A 166 9.21 -5.42 4.10
CA ILE A 166 8.89 -4.48 3.04
C ILE A 166 7.91 -5.09 2.01
N ALA A 167 7.96 -6.40 1.77
CA ALA A 167 7.03 -7.10 0.88
C ALA A 167 5.56 -6.89 1.30
N ASP A 168 5.31 -6.87 2.61
CA ASP A 168 3.96 -6.72 3.16
C ASP A 168 3.47 -5.27 3.04
N CYS A 169 4.37 -4.28 3.11
CA CYS A 169 4.03 -2.88 2.87
C CYS A 169 3.42 -2.67 1.47
N TYR A 170 3.85 -3.45 0.50
CA TYR A 170 3.36 -3.39 -0.89
C TYR A 170 2.20 -4.36 -1.13
N GLY A 171 2.28 -5.57 -0.59
CA GLY A 171 1.27 -6.61 -0.79
C GLY A 171 -0.10 -6.25 -0.21
N VAL A 172 -0.14 -5.60 0.96
CA VAL A 172 -1.40 -5.21 1.63
C VAL A 172 -2.25 -4.29 0.74
N PRO A 173 -1.76 -3.11 0.30
CA PRO A 173 -2.56 -2.25 -0.56
C PRO A 173 -2.83 -2.86 -1.94
N ALA A 174 -1.87 -3.57 -2.54
CA ALA A 174 -2.08 -4.20 -3.84
C ALA A 174 -3.24 -5.19 -3.82
N LEU A 175 -3.29 -6.09 -2.84
CA LEU A 175 -4.38 -7.05 -2.70
C LEU A 175 -5.71 -6.40 -2.29
N PHE A 176 -5.69 -5.32 -1.52
CA PHE A 176 -6.89 -4.52 -1.26
C PHE A 176 -7.50 -4.02 -2.57
N PHE A 177 -6.69 -3.44 -3.45
CA PHE A 177 -7.17 -2.92 -4.73
C PHE A 177 -7.58 -4.00 -5.72
N VAL A 178 -6.95 -5.18 -5.70
CA VAL A 178 -7.43 -6.36 -6.46
C VAL A 178 -8.87 -6.67 -6.06
N HIS A 179 -9.19 -6.73 -4.76
CA HIS A 179 -10.53 -7.03 -4.28
C HIS A 179 -11.53 -5.89 -4.49
N LEU A 180 -11.08 -4.65 -4.49
CA LEU A 180 -11.93 -3.49 -4.71
C LEU A 180 -12.34 -3.31 -6.17
N VAL A 181 -11.42 -3.59 -7.10
CA VAL A 181 -11.56 -3.18 -8.51
C VAL A 181 -11.97 -4.35 -9.40
N VAL A 182 -11.34 -5.51 -9.24
CA VAL A 182 -11.48 -6.64 -10.18
C VAL A 182 -12.91 -7.22 -10.25
N PRO A 183 -13.69 -7.25 -9.15
CA PRO A 183 -15.09 -7.71 -9.21
C PRO A 183 -15.99 -6.89 -10.16
N SER A 184 -15.66 -5.62 -10.43
CA SER A 184 -16.39 -4.77 -11.38
C SER A 184 -16.37 -5.31 -12.82
N PHE A 185 -15.47 -6.24 -13.12
CA PHE A 185 -15.31 -6.87 -14.42
C PHE A 185 -15.85 -8.32 -14.49
N GLY A 186 -16.68 -8.72 -13.50
CA GLY A 186 -17.31 -10.04 -13.47
C GLY A 186 -16.48 -11.17 -12.85
N VAL A 187 -15.26 -10.84 -12.35
CA VAL A 187 -14.40 -11.82 -11.67
C VAL A 187 -14.76 -11.87 -10.18
N LYS A 188 -15.55 -12.83 -9.76
CA LYS A 188 -16.06 -12.92 -8.38
C LYS A 188 -14.98 -13.19 -7.33
N ASP A 189 -14.02 -14.06 -7.62
CA ASP A 189 -12.88 -14.38 -6.73
C ASP A 189 -11.58 -14.24 -7.53
N PRO A 190 -10.92 -13.07 -7.47
CA PRO A 190 -9.69 -12.85 -8.23
C PRO A 190 -8.51 -13.70 -7.76
N LEU A 191 -8.61 -14.34 -6.59
CA LEU A 191 -7.54 -15.18 -6.03
C LEU A 191 -7.86 -16.68 -6.10
N ALA A 192 -8.93 -17.10 -6.81
CA ALA A 192 -9.39 -18.49 -6.82
C ALA A 192 -8.30 -19.50 -7.19
N LYS A 193 -7.42 -19.15 -8.13
CA LYS A 193 -6.34 -20.00 -8.63
C LYS A 193 -5.03 -19.86 -7.83
N HIS A 194 -4.89 -18.86 -6.97
CA HIS A 194 -3.63 -18.47 -6.30
C HIS A 194 -3.68 -18.81 -4.81
N LYS A 195 -3.50 -20.09 -4.48
CA LYS A 195 -3.71 -20.63 -3.11
C LYS A 195 -2.87 -19.91 -2.05
N LYS A 196 -1.58 -19.60 -2.30
CA LYS A 196 -0.72 -18.92 -1.35
C LYS A 196 -1.13 -17.46 -1.18
N VAL A 197 -1.45 -16.75 -2.28
CA VAL A 197 -1.95 -15.36 -2.21
C VAL A 197 -3.26 -15.29 -1.45
N LYS A 198 -4.19 -16.23 -1.69
CA LYS A 198 -5.46 -16.32 -0.96
C LYS A 198 -5.27 -16.57 0.53
N LYS A 199 -4.33 -17.45 0.90
CA LYS A 199 -3.96 -17.73 2.29
C LYS A 199 -3.33 -16.49 2.94
N TYR A 200 -2.41 -15.83 2.25
CA TYR A 200 -1.76 -14.60 2.68
C TYR A 200 -2.79 -13.49 2.89
N TRP A 201 -3.65 -13.20 1.93
CA TRP A 201 -4.76 -12.24 2.07
C TRP A 201 -5.65 -12.53 3.27
N SER A 202 -5.99 -13.79 3.49
CA SER A 202 -6.77 -14.21 4.65
C SER A 202 -6.05 -13.97 5.97
N ALA A 203 -4.72 -14.10 6.01
CA ALA A 203 -3.91 -13.80 7.18
C ALA A 203 -3.84 -12.28 7.44
N LEU A 204 -3.64 -11.46 6.41
CA LEU A 204 -3.65 -9.99 6.51
C LEU A 204 -4.96 -9.45 7.09
N LYS A 205 -6.10 -10.02 6.71
CA LYS A 205 -7.41 -9.63 7.26
C LYS A 205 -7.60 -9.96 8.74
N ARG A 206 -6.81 -10.90 9.29
CA ARG A 206 -6.88 -11.32 10.71
C ARG A 206 -5.84 -10.64 11.58
N ASP A 207 -4.71 -10.21 11.00
CA ASP A 207 -3.68 -9.54 11.77
C ASP A 207 -4.19 -8.20 12.34
N PRO A 208 -3.95 -7.89 13.63
CA PRO A 208 -4.51 -6.70 14.26
C PRO A 208 -4.13 -5.39 13.57
N MET A 209 -2.89 -5.23 13.11
CA MET A 209 -2.42 -4.00 12.47
C MET A 209 -2.99 -3.84 11.06
N THR A 210 -2.86 -4.86 10.22
CA THR A 210 -3.34 -4.79 8.83
C THR A 210 -4.86 -4.78 8.76
N LYS A 211 -5.57 -5.43 9.69
CA LYS A 211 -7.03 -5.35 9.80
C LYS A 211 -7.52 -3.91 10.01
N VAL A 212 -6.84 -3.13 10.85
CA VAL A 212 -7.16 -1.70 11.06
C VAL A 212 -6.90 -0.91 9.78
N VAL A 213 -5.75 -1.11 9.14
CA VAL A 213 -5.39 -0.45 7.88
C VAL A 213 -6.42 -0.76 6.79
N LEU A 214 -6.77 -2.02 6.60
CA LEU A 214 -7.75 -2.44 5.59
C LEU A 214 -9.14 -1.85 5.86
N LYS A 215 -9.55 -1.73 7.14
CA LYS A 215 -10.80 -1.07 7.52
C LYS A 215 -10.79 0.42 7.21
N GLU A 216 -9.69 1.12 7.49
CA GLU A 216 -9.55 2.54 7.16
C GLU A 216 -9.60 2.77 5.63
N MET A 217 -8.92 1.90 4.86
CA MET A 217 -8.98 1.93 3.39
C MET A 217 -10.40 1.68 2.88
N ASP A 218 -11.13 0.71 3.43
CA ASP A 218 -12.50 0.38 3.03
C ASP A 218 -13.48 1.54 3.32
N VAL A 219 -13.38 2.15 4.50
CA VAL A 219 -14.19 3.34 4.86
C VAL A 219 -13.94 4.46 3.86
N MET A 220 -12.69 4.76 3.56
CA MET A 220 -12.36 5.83 2.61
C MET A 220 -12.76 5.47 1.18
N ALA A 221 -12.62 4.21 0.77
CA ALA A 221 -13.06 3.74 -0.54
C ALA A 221 -14.57 3.92 -0.73
N LYS A 222 -15.37 3.62 0.30
CA LYS A 222 -16.82 3.85 0.28
C LYS A 222 -17.17 5.33 0.15
N GLN A 223 -16.42 6.22 0.81
CA GLN A 223 -16.61 7.67 0.68
C GLN A 223 -16.28 8.17 -0.74
N PHE A 224 -15.18 7.70 -1.33
CA PHE A 224 -14.72 8.15 -2.64
C PHE A 224 -15.49 7.52 -3.81
N PHE A 225 -15.87 6.25 -3.70
CA PHE A 225 -16.46 5.49 -4.82
C PHE A 225 -17.93 5.14 -4.59
N GLY A 226 -18.45 5.28 -3.37
CA GLY A 226 -19.84 4.97 -3.01
C GLY A 226 -20.81 6.15 -3.16
N GLY A 227 -20.34 7.36 -3.42
CA GLY A 227 -21.15 8.57 -3.57
C GLY A 227 -21.84 8.78 -4.93
N GLY A 228 -21.82 7.77 -5.79
CA GLY A 228 -22.49 7.78 -7.11
C GLY A 228 -23.76 6.94 -7.08
N LYS A 229 -24.82 7.46 -6.44
CA LYS A 229 -26.21 7.07 -6.70
C LYS A 229 -26.94 8.26 -7.26
#